data_8b18152a039f33740a8f71dc24eb24e9
#
_entry.id   8b18152a039f33740a8f71dc24eb24e9
#
_cell.length_a   1.000
_cell.length_b   1.000
_cell.length_c   1.000
_cell.angle_alpha   90.00
_cell.angle_beta   90.00
_cell.angle_gamma   90.00
#
_symmetry.space_group_name_H-M   'P 1'
#
loop_
_entity.id
_entity.type
_entity.pdbx_description
1 polymer ?
#
loop_
_entity_poly.entity_id
_entity_poly.type
_entity_poly.pdbx_seq_one_letter_code
_entity_poly.pdbx_strand_id
1 'polypeptide(L)'
;MNGYKPSYDEIVKNTGTPAYVFDLDVLRDRLKMIKDTLGEEIGICYAMKANPFVVGDIDEVVDRYEVCSPGEFKICEKAEVPMKKVVLSGVYKEAVDTKRIVAAYKDDILYTAESVNQFHLVNDAAVENDIVVNMILRITTGNQFGIDEVELCEIIADRAKYKGVNIVGIQHFSGTQRKNLKIYKEELNYCDSLIKKLKEDYEFEAEELEFGTGFFFEYFQPKAKKGEAEMSQEESEANARREDVILLEEFSKLLSEMEFSGRITLEIGRFIVASCGRYYTSIVDKKHNCDIDFCIVDGGIHQLNYFGQMMAMKKPWYRQLKSNGEIYMGGSDNANVCGSLCTINDNLVKGMPLTNPQLQDILEFKNSGAYSMTETAALFLSRDLPKVFLYEKEKGLKMMRDRVEAFELNY
;
A
#
# COMPACT_ATOMS: atom_id res chain seq x y z
N MET A 1 -18.57 -32.23 13.14
CA MET A 1 -19.35 -31.53 12.11
C MET A 1 -18.35 -30.69 11.34
N ASN A 2 -18.03 -31.07 10.09
CA ASN A 2 -17.22 -30.24 9.22
C ASN A 2 -18.06 -29.01 8.88
N GLY A 3 -17.83 -27.91 9.58
CA GLY A 3 -18.49 -26.65 9.30
C GLY A 3 -18.10 -26.17 7.91
N TYR A 4 -19.02 -26.22 6.96
CA TYR A 4 -18.89 -25.56 5.68
C TYR A 4 -18.65 -24.07 5.95
N LYS A 5 -17.49 -23.58 5.51
CA LYS A 5 -17.16 -22.15 5.57
C LYS A 5 -17.41 -21.57 4.17
N PRO A 6 -18.36 -20.64 4.02
CA PRO A 6 -18.67 -20.05 2.73
C PRO A 6 -17.44 -19.35 2.15
N SER A 7 -17.22 -19.47 0.85
CA SER A 7 -16.22 -18.68 0.15
C SER A 7 -16.61 -17.19 0.22
N TYR A 8 -15.62 -16.28 0.10
CA TYR A 8 -15.93 -14.85 0.09
C TYR A 8 -16.84 -14.45 -1.10
N ASP A 9 -16.87 -15.22 -2.19
CA ASP A 9 -17.80 -15.03 -3.30
C ASP A 9 -19.26 -15.23 -2.86
N GLU A 10 -19.54 -16.28 -2.09
CA GLU A 10 -20.89 -16.53 -1.53
C GLU A 10 -21.29 -15.46 -0.53
N ILE A 11 -20.34 -14.95 0.22
CA ILE A 11 -20.58 -13.93 1.23
C ILE A 11 -20.94 -12.61 0.56
N VAL A 12 -20.19 -12.20 -0.48
CA VAL A 12 -20.53 -10.98 -1.24
C VAL A 12 -21.87 -11.10 -1.93
N LYS A 13 -22.25 -12.29 -2.47
CA LYS A 13 -23.60 -12.53 -2.98
C LYS A 13 -24.69 -12.28 -1.92
N ASN A 14 -24.41 -12.64 -0.67
CA ASN A 14 -25.37 -12.48 0.43
C ASN A 14 -25.37 -11.08 1.05
N THR A 15 -24.22 -10.40 1.08
CA THR A 15 -24.07 -9.06 1.67
C THR A 15 -24.29 -7.94 0.68
N GLY A 16 -24.23 -8.24 -0.62
CA GLY A 16 -24.41 -7.29 -1.73
C GLY A 16 -23.15 -6.49 -2.08
N THR A 17 -23.20 -5.89 -3.26
CA THR A 17 -22.18 -5.03 -3.87
C THR A 17 -22.58 -3.55 -3.76
N PRO A 18 -21.67 -2.59 -3.95
CA PRO A 18 -20.22 -2.78 -4.10
C PRO A 18 -19.53 -3.14 -2.78
N ALA A 19 -18.49 -3.96 -2.83
CA ALA A 19 -17.77 -4.39 -1.63
C ALA A 19 -16.28 -4.65 -1.89
N TYR A 20 -15.46 -4.43 -0.86
CA TYR A 20 -14.07 -4.87 -0.78
C TYR A 20 -13.94 -6.07 0.16
N VAL A 21 -13.12 -7.03 -0.23
CA VAL A 21 -12.67 -8.11 0.64
C VAL A 21 -11.15 -8.13 0.62
N PHE A 22 -10.53 -8.01 1.79
CA PHE A 22 -9.10 -8.18 1.98
C PHE A 22 -8.83 -9.54 2.62
N ASP A 23 -8.14 -10.42 1.89
CA ASP A 23 -7.82 -11.78 2.30
C ASP A 23 -6.52 -11.78 3.10
N LEU A 24 -6.63 -12.00 4.41
CA LEU A 24 -5.51 -11.97 5.34
C LEU A 24 -4.59 -13.20 5.20
N ASP A 25 -5.09 -14.34 4.71
CA ASP A 25 -4.25 -15.50 4.47
C ASP A 25 -3.32 -15.22 3.29
N VAL A 26 -3.85 -14.67 2.19
CA VAL A 26 -3.04 -14.21 1.03
C VAL A 26 -2.01 -13.15 1.47
N LEU A 27 -2.40 -12.24 2.36
CA LEU A 27 -1.52 -11.19 2.87
C LEU A 27 -0.37 -11.77 3.71
N ARG A 28 -0.67 -12.69 4.64
CA ARG A 28 0.35 -13.33 5.47
C ARG A 28 1.30 -14.22 4.66
N ASP A 29 0.77 -14.98 3.70
CA ASP A 29 1.59 -15.77 2.77
C ASP A 29 2.57 -14.88 1.99
N ARG A 30 2.11 -13.69 1.58
CA ARG A 30 2.97 -12.73 0.89
C ARG A 30 4.04 -12.15 1.80
N LEU A 31 3.70 -11.76 3.00
CA LEU A 31 4.67 -11.27 3.99
C LEU A 31 5.70 -12.35 4.35
N LYS A 32 5.24 -13.59 4.51
CA LYS A 32 6.13 -14.73 4.73
C LYS A 32 7.10 -14.91 3.56
N MET A 33 6.62 -14.90 2.32
CA MET A 33 7.46 -15.00 1.13
C MET A 33 8.51 -13.86 1.07
N ILE A 34 8.14 -12.64 1.44
CA ILE A 34 9.07 -11.50 1.51
C ILE A 34 10.16 -11.77 2.56
N LYS A 35 9.79 -12.16 3.77
CA LYS A 35 10.74 -12.47 4.85
C LYS A 35 11.64 -13.66 4.51
N ASP A 36 11.07 -14.75 4.03
CA ASP A 36 11.83 -15.95 3.63
C ASP A 36 12.89 -15.63 2.54
N THR A 37 12.60 -14.66 1.66
CA THR A 37 13.52 -14.28 0.56
C THR A 37 14.57 -13.26 0.98
N LEU A 38 14.19 -12.29 1.83
CA LEU A 38 15.10 -11.20 2.24
C LEU A 38 15.99 -11.56 3.44
N GLY A 39 15.56 -12.52 4.27
CA GLY A 39 16.22 -12.89 5.53
C GLY A 39 15.54 -12.26 6.76
N GLU A 40 15.60 -12.96 7.88
CA GLU A 40 14.97 -12.54 9.15
C GLU A 40 15.65 -11.30 9.78
N GLU A 41 16.88 -11.01 9.41
CA GLU A 41 17.64 -9.85 9.86
C GLU A 41 17.14 -8.54 9.23
N ILE A 42 16.41 -8.60 8.12
CA ILE A 42 15.86 -7.42 7.44
C ILE A 42 14.50 -7.09 8.05
N GLY A 43 14.41 -5.90 8.65
CA GLY A 43 13.15 -5.40 9.21
C GLY A 43 12.14 -5.02 8.13
N ILE A 44 10.85 -5.22 8.40
CA ILE A 44 9.75 -4.79 7.52
C ILE A 44 8.94 -3.71 8.22
N CYS A 45 8.95 -2.49 7.66
CA CYS A 45 8.07 -1.39 8.03
C CYS A 45 6.91 -1.31 7.04
N TYR A 46 5.70 -1.61 7.50
CA TYR A 46 4.52 -1.54 6.66
C TYR A 46 4.03 -0.10 6.48
N ALA A 47 4.08 0.42 5.25
CA ALA A 47 3.51 1.73 4.91
C ALA A 47 1.97 1.64 4.88
N MET A 48 1.33 1.95 6.02
CA MET A 48 -0.09 1.69 6.23
C MET A 48 -1.03 2.50 5.33
N LYS A 49 -0.54 3.60 4.74
CA LYS A 49 -1.26 4.36 3.71
C LYS A 49 -1.72 3.50 2.53
N ALA A 50 -1.03 2.39 2.26
CA ALA A 50 -1.40 1.45 1.20
C ALA A 50 -2.74 0.75 1.48
N ASN A 51 -2.99 0.36 2.74
CA ASN A 51 -4.28 -0.19 3.19
C ASN A 51 -4.39 -0.12 4.72
N PRO A 52 -5.13 0.84 5.26
CA PRO A 52 -5.26 0.98 6.71
C PRO A 52 -6.16 -0.07 7.37
N PHE A 53 -6.97 -0.81 6.60
CA PHE A 53 -7.93 -1.79 7.16
C PHE A 53 -7.27 -3.05 7.70
N VAL A 54 -6.04 -3.38 7.27
CA VAL A 54 -5.32 -4.58 7.70
C VAL A 54 -4.40 -4.34 8.89
N VAL A 55 -4.30 -3.08 9.35
CA VAL A 55 -3.49 -2.71 10.51
C VAL A 55 -4.04 -3.39 11.76
N GLY A 56 -3.15 -3.98 12.58
CA GLY A 56 -3.52 -4.79 13.74
C GLY A 56 -3.71 -6.28 13.44
N ASP A 57 -4.14 -6.64 12.23
CA ASP A 57 -4.31 -8.06 11.83
C ASP A 57 -3.02 -8.68 11.23
N ILE A 58 -1.95 -7.89 11.07
CA ILE A 58 -0.63 -8.31 10.58
C ILE A 58 0.51 -8.00 11.56
N ASP A 59 0.19 -7.64 12.80
CA ASP A 59 1.18 -7.23 13.79
C ASP A 59 2.24 -8.29 14.08
N GLU A 60 1.89 -9.57 14.00
CA GLU A 60 2.83 -10.67 14.23
C GLU A 60 3.91 -10.82 13.15
N VAL A 61 3.68 -10.26 11.95
CA VAL A 61 4.52 -10.48 10.76
C VAL A 61 5.22 -9.22 10.25
N VAL A 62 4.93 -8.04 10.80
CA VAL A 62 5.62 -6.78 10.50
C VAL A 62 6.39 -6.28 11.72
N ASP A 63 7.54 -5.67 11.49
CA ASP A 63 8.34 -5.11 12.57
C ASP A 63 7.86 -3.72 12.97
N ARG A 64 7.40 -2.92 11.98
CA ARG A 64 6.94 -1.54 12.17
C ARG A 64 5.80 -1.16 11.24
N TYR A 65 5.12 -0.05 11.57
CA TYR A 65 4.11 0.63 10.77
C TYR A 65 4.54 2.07 10.51
N GLU A 66 4.69 2.46 9.24
CA GLU A 66 4.89 3.86 8.86
C GLU A 66 3.54 4.59 8.85
N VAL A 67 3.47 5.67 9.62
CA VAL A 67 2.29 6.52 9.84
C VAL A 67 2.59 7.93 9.34
N CYS A 68 1.79 8.44 8.40
CA CYS A 68 2.05 9.71 7.72
C CYS A 68 1.04 10.82 8.05
N SER A 69 0.05 10.55 8.89
CA SER A 69 -0.96 11.55 9.27
C SER A 69 -1.53 11.30 10.67
N PRO A 70 -2.13 12.34 11.30
CA PRO A 70 -2.85 12.17 12.57
C PRO A 70 -4.00 11.15 12.49
N GLY A 71 -4.66 11.05 11.32
CA GLY A 71 -5.72 10.06 11.09
C GLY A 71 -5.21 8.63 11.13
N GLU A 72 -4.10 8.36 10.45
CA GLU A 72 -3.44 7.06 10.47
C GLU A 72 -2.94 6.70 11.88
N PHE A 73 -2.42 7.68 12.61
CA PHE A 73 -2.01 7.47 14.00
C PHE A 73 -3.18 7.01 14.88
N LYS A 74 -4.34 7.67 14.75
CA LYS A 74 -5.58 7.28 15.48
C LYS A 74 -6.07 5.88 15.06
N ILE A 75 -5.82 5.45 13.84
CA ILE A 75 -6.11 4.06 13.42
C ILE A 75 -5.22 3.08 14.18
N CYS A 76 -3.91 3.37 14.34
CA CYS A 76 -3.02 2.54 15.14
C CYS A 76 -3.45 2.51 16.61
N GLU A 77 -3.82 3.66 17.21
CA GLU A 77 -4.37 3.73 18.57
C GLU A 77 -5.63 2.86 18.71
N LYS A 78 -6.57 2.94 17.75
CA LYS A 78 -7.83 2.18 17.75
C LYS A 78 -7.64 0.69 17.50
N ALA A 79 -6.65 0.33 16.70
CA ALA A 79 -6.28 -1.06 16.40
C ALA A 79 -5.40 -1.68 17.50
N GLU A 80 -5.08 -0.93 18.56
CA GLU A 80 -4.24 -1.35 19.69
C GLU A 80 -2.84 -1.85 19.25
N VAL A 81 -2.30 -1.24 18.17
CA VAL A 81 -0.94 -1.53 17.70
C VAL A 81 0.05 -1.19 18.80
N PRO A 82 1.01 -2.07 19.12
CA PRO A 82 2.09 -1.73 20.07
C PRO A 82 2.86 -0.49 19.58
N MET A 83 2.84 0.60 20.36
CA MET A 83 3.41 1.89 19.91
C MET A 83 4.89 1.80 19.55
N LYS A 84 5.65 0.90 20.17
CA LYS A 84 7.05 0.60 19.81
C LYS A 84 7.25 0.12 18.37
N LYS A 85 6.18 -0.24 17.67
CA LYS A 85 6.18 -0.58 16.24
C LYS A 85 5.79 0.58 15.34
N VAL A 86 5.43 1.74 15.89
CA VAL A 86 5.02 2.89 15.10
C VAL A 86 6.22 3.76 14.73
N VAL A 87 6.30 4.12 13.45
CA VAL A 87 7.21 5.15 12.93
C VAL A 87 6.36 6.35 12.53
N LEU A 88 6.49 7.47 13.26
CA LEU A 88 5.81 8.73 12.93
C LEU A 88 6.56 9.47 11.83
N SER A 89 6.10 9.29 10.60
CA SER A 89 6.66 9.84 9.38
C SER A 89 5.76 10.97 8.80
N GLY A 90 5.89 11.25 7.53
CA GLY A 90 5.04 12.14 6.76
C GLY A 90 5.59 13.54 6.57
N VAL A 91 5.37 14.07 5.35
CA VAL A 91 5.84 15.38 4.88
C VAL A 91 5.23 16.56 5.66
N TYR A 92 4.11 16.36 6.30
CA TYR A 92 3.47 17.37 7.16
C TYR A 92 3.18 16.79 8.54
N LYS A 93 3.82 17.37 9.54
CA LYS A 93 3.57 17.09 10.96
C LYS A 93 2.80 18.27 11.59
N GLU A 94 1.55 18.04 11.93
CA GLU A 94 0.76 19.04 12.64
C GLU A 94 1.33 19.24 14.04
N ALA A 95 1.65 20.49 14.41
CA ALA A 95 2.34 20.78 15.65
C ALA A 95 1.55 20.32 16.90
N VAL A 96 0.23 20.50 16.90
CA VAL A 96 -0.63 20.10 18.04
C VAL A 96 -0.63 18.58 18.21
N ASP A 97 -0.85 17.83 17.13
CA ASP A 97 -0.85 16.36 17.20
C ASP A 97 0.54 15.81 17.50
N THR A 98 1.60 16.38 16.89
CA THR A 98 2.97 15.94 17.16
C THR A 98 3.34 16.14 18.64
N LYS A 99 3.04 17.30 19.23
CA LYS A 99 3.27 17.53 20.65
C LYS A 99 2.46 16.59 21.55
N ARG A 100 1.19 16.32 21.19
CA ARG A 100 0.36 15.32 21.88
C ARG A 100 1.00 13.93 21.86
N ILE A 101 1.45 13.49 20.67
CA ILE A 101 2.05 12.18 20.48
C ILE A 101 3.35 12.05 21.27
N VAL A 102 4.25 13.04 21.16
CA VAL A 102 5.52 13.07 21.91
C VAL A 102 5.25 13.00 23.42
N ALA A 103 4.33 13.79 23.95
CA ALA A 103 3.99 13.79 25.37
C ALA A 103 3.38 12.45 25.84
N ALA A 104 2.53 11.81 25.00
CA ALA A 104 1.82 10.59 25.37
C ALA A 104 2.67 9.32 25.25
N TYR A 105 3.47 9.22 24.19
CA TYR A 105 4.14 7.96 23.82
C TYR A 105 5.67 8.02 23.93
N LYS A 106 6.23 9.22 24.08
CA LYS A 106 7.66 9.41 24.41
C LYS A 106 8.59 8.66 23.44
N ASP A 107 9.50 7.86 23.99
CA ASP A 107 10.48 7.01 23.32
C ASP A 107 9.94 5.64 22.84
N ASP A 108 8.67 5.35 23.12
CA ASP A 108 8.01 4.15 22.58
C ASP A 108 7.82 4.19 21.05
N ILE A 109 7.94 5.40 20.44
CA ILE A 109 7.75 5.61 19.00
C ILE A 109 9.08 6.02 18.36
N LEU A 110 9.33 5.54 17.15
CA LEU A 110 10.38 6.08 16.30
C LEU A 110 9.84 7.29 15.51
N TYR A 111 10.58 8.36 15.47
CA TYR A 111 10.20 9.58 14.75
C TYR A 111 11.06 9.74 13.49
N THR A 112 10.48 10.31 12.42
CA THR A 112 11.26 10.77 11.27
C THR A 112 11.23 12.29 11.18
N ALA A 113 12.26 12.90 10.61
CA ALA A 113 12.22 14.30 10.19
C ALA A 113 12.50 14.39 8.68
N GLU A 114 11.60 15.07 7.96
CA GLU A 114 11.69 15.34 6.52
C GLU A 114 12.04 16.81 6.24
N SER A 115 12.27 17.62 7.27
CA SER A 115 12.75 19.00 7.19
C SER A 115 13.37 19.43 8.52
N VAL A 116 14.17 20.47 8.47
CA VAL A 116 14.76 21.10 9.67
C VAL A 116 13.68 21.57 10.65
N ASN A 117 12.56 22.09 10.12
CA ASN A 117 11.43 22.53 10.96
C ASN A 117 10.76 21.36 11.71
N GLN A 118 10.62 20.20 11.06
CA GLN A 118 10.07 19.01 11.71
C GLN A 118 11.03 18.46 12.78
N PHE A 119 12.33 18.50 12.49
CA PHE A 119 13.36 18.14 13.46
C PHE A 119 13.24 18.99 14.74
N HIS A 120 13.19 20.31 14.58
CA HIS A 120 13.02 21.22 15.73
C HIS A 120 11.68 21.01 16.46
N LEU A 121 10.58 20.82 15.72
CA LEU A 121 9.27 20.58 16.33
C LEU A 121 9.28 19.38 17.30
N VAL A 122 9.89 18.27 16.88
CA VAL A 122 9.98 17.06 17.71
C VAL A 122 10.97 17.26 18.86
N ASN A 123 12.15 17.85 18.58
CA ASN A 123 13.14 18.14 19.63
C ASN A 123 12.55 19.03 20.73
N ASP A 124 11.90 20.12 20.35
CA ASP A 124 11.34 21.08 21.32
C ASP A 124 10.20 20.45 22.12
N ALA A 125 9.35 19.65 21.45
CA ALA A 125 8.30 18.91 22.16
C ALA A 125 8.88 17.89 23.16
N ALA A 126 9.97 17.22 22.82
CA ALA A 126 10.64 16.29 23.71
C ALA A 126 11.31 17.02 24.90
N VAL A 127 11.98 18.15 24.64
CA VAL A 127 12.56 19.00 25.69
C VAL A 127 11.48 19.56 26.64
N GLU A 128 10.33 20.03 26.11
CA GLU A 128 9.20 20.50 26.90
C GLU A 128 8.66 19.42 27.87
N ASN A 129 8.85 18.13 27.53
CA ASN A 129 8.40 17.00 28.35
C ASN A 129 9.53 16.31 29.14
N ASP A 130 10.75 16.85 29.12
CA ASP A 130 11.95 16.28 29.77
C ASP A 130 12.24 14.83 29.37
N ILE A 131 12.17 14.55 28.07
CA ILE A 131 12.42 13.23 27.48
C ILE A 131 13.40 13.33 26.30
N VAL A 132 13.95 12.17 25.90
CA VAL A 132 14.73 12.00 24.67
C VAL A 132 14.03 10.97 23.81
N VAL A 133 13.79 11.30 22.55
CA VAL A 133 13.14 10.39 21.57
C VAL A 133 14.11 9.97 20.49
N ASN A 134 13.95 8.76 19.95
CA ASN A 134 14.74 8.28 18.83
C ASN A 134 14.19 8.80 17.49
N MET A 135 15.09 9.26 16.64
CA MET A 135 14.74 9.86 15.35
C MET A 135 15.67 9.38 14.24
N ILE A 136 15.10 9.14 13.05
CA ILE A 136 15.82 9.00 11.80
C ILE A 136 15.59 10.23 10.92
N LEU A 137 16.63 10.63 10.16
CA LEU A 137 16.57 11.77 9.27
C LEU A 137 16.36 11.28 7.83
N ARG A 138 15.30 11.75 7.18
CA ARG A 138 15.06 11.42 5.79
C ARG A 138 15.85 12.32 4.88
N ILE A 139 16.71 11.71 4.04
CA ILE A 139 17.46 12.42 3.01
C ILE A 139 16.60 12.68 1.78
N THR A 140 16.70 13.86 1.19
CA THR A 140 15.98 14.22 -0.03
C THR A 140 16.53 13.50 -1.26
N THR A 141 15.63 13.31 -2.24
CA THR A 141 15.99 12.86 -3.59
C THR A 141 15.69 13.94 -4.64
N GLY A 142 15.66 15.21 -4.21
CA GLY A 142 15.46 16.37 -5.07
C GLY A 142 13.98 16.72 -5.34
N ASN A 143 13.07 16.27 -4.47
CA ASN A 143 11.64 16.60 -4.51
C ASN A 143 11.19 17.23 -3.17
N GLN A 144 9.87 17.31 -2.92
CA GLN A 144 9.31 17.93 -1.71
C GLN A 144 9.57 17.14 -0.41
N PHE A 145 10.21 15.98 -0.47
CA PHE A 145 10.45 15.11 0.66
C PHE A 145 11.92 15.13 1.08
N GLY A 146 12.13 15.03 2.39
CA GLY A 146 13.45 14.85 2.98
C GLY A 146 14.28 16.14 3.11
N ILE A 147 15.35 16.05 3.88
CA ILE A 147 16.29 17.11 4.21
C ILE A 147 17.44 17.09 3.20
N ASP A 148 17.93 18.26 2.78
CA ASP A 148 19.13 18.37 1.96
C ASP A 148 20.35 17.77 2.68
N GLU A 149 21.29 17.18 1.94
CA GLU A 149 22.46 16.50 2.53
C GLU A 149 23.31 17.46 3.36
N VAL A 150 23.45 18.72 2.96
CA VAL A 150 24.23 19.72 3.70
C VAL A 150 23.54 20.01 5.04
N GLU A 151 22.24 20.31 5.03
CA GLU A 151 21.47 20.56 6.25
C GLU A 151 21.42 19.34 7.18
N LEU A 152 21.34 18.12 6.61
CA LEU A 152 21.38 16.86 7.37
C LEU A 152 22.72 16.70 8.08
N CYS A 153 23.83 16.96 7.37
CA CYS A 153 25.17 16.92 7.95
C CYS A 153 25.35 17.99 9.07
N GLU A 154 24.80 19.19 8.89
CA GLU A 154 24.81 20.25 9.92
C GLU A 154 24.05 19.82 11.18
N ILE A 155 22.85 19.22 11.04
CA ILE A 155 22.08 18.68 12.16
C ILE A 155 22.92 17.62 12.90
N ILE A 156 23.54 16.70 12.17
CA ILE A 156 24.36 15.63 12.78
C ILE A 156 25.62 16.18 13.44
N ALA A 157 26.30 17.15 12.85
CA ALA A 157 27.46 17.82 13.44
C ALA A 157 27.09 18.50 14.79
N ASP A 158 25.93 19.11 14.82
CA ASP A 158 25.42 19.86 15.98
C ASP A 158 24.58 19.02 16.95
N ARG A 159 24.46 17.68 16.74
CA ARG A 159 23.55 16.80 17.50
C ARG A 159 23.67 16.93 19.03
N ALA A 160 24.84 17.21 19.56
CA ALA A 160 25.05 17.38 20.99
C ALA A 160 24.31 18.60 21.59
N LYS A 161 23.86 19.55 20.75
CA LYS A 161 23.07 20.72 21.16
C LYS A 161 21.61 20.39 21.36
N TYR A 162 21.11 19.37 20.67
CA TYR A 162 19.69 18.98 20.70
C TYR A 162 19.45 17.96 21.82
N LYS A 163 18.75 18.39 22.86
CA LYS A 163 18.61 17.60 24.10
C LYS A 163 17.41 16.69 24.12
N GLY A 164 16.44 16.88 23.19
CA GLY A 164 15.22 16.09 23.11
C GLY A 164 15.28 14.94 22.09
N VAL A 165 16.35 14.87 21.27
CA VAL A 165 16.43 13.89 20.17
C VAL A 165 17.74 13.11 20.21
N ASN A 166 17.65 11.79 20.11
CA ASN A 166 18.71 10.89 19.77
C ASN A 166 18.58 10.49 18.28
N ILE A 167 19.49 10.95 17.42
CA ILE A 167 19.49 10.58 16.00
C ILE A 167 20.09 9.18 15.90
N VAL A 168 19.31 8.21 15.40
CA VAL A 168 19.74 6.79 15.30
C VAL A 168 20.07 6.35 13.88
N GLY A 169 19.71 7.14 12.85
CA GLY A 169 19.99 6.73 11.48
C GLY A 169 19.40 7.64 10.42
N ILE A 170 19.36 7.14 9.20
CA ILE A 170 18.83 7.84 8.04
C ILE A 170 17.72 7.03 7.36
N GLN A 171 16.83 7.76 6.64
CA GLN A 171 15.79 7.16 5.79
C GLN A 171 15.99 7.65 4.36
N HIS A 172 15.79 6.73 3.40
CA HIS A 172 15.86 7.03 1.97
C HIS A 172 14.66 6.43 1.23
N PHE A 173 13.98 7.25 0.40
CA PHE A 173 12.94 6.79 -0.52
C PHE A 173 12.88 7.67 -1.76
N SER A 174 12.97 7.10 -2.95
CA SER A 174 13.09 7.84 -4.21
C SER A 174 11.91 7.63 -5.18
N GLY A 175 11.04 6.65 -4.96
CA GLY A 175 9.91 6.42 -5.87
C GLY A 175 9.22 5.07 -5.73
N THR A 176 8.11 4.91 -6.45
CA THR A 176 7.24 3.72 -6.41
C THR A 176 7.25 2.98 -7.74
N GLN A 177 6.75 1.73 -7.75
CA GLN A 177 6.60 0.88 -8.94
C GLN A 177 7.92 0.69 -9.71
N ARG A 178 8.98 0.36 -9.00
CA ARG A 178 10.33 0.20 -9.52
C ARG A 178 10.73 -1.27 -9.61
N LYS A 179 11.42 -1.63 -10.70
CA LYS A 179 12.01 -2.96 -10.92
C LYS A 179 13.42 -2.89 -11.54
N ASN A 180 13.98 -1.70 -11.66
CA ASN A 180 15.30 -1.52 -12.24
C ASN A 180 16.37 -1.69 -11.16
N LEU A 181 17.02 -2.85 -11.15
CA LEU A 181 18.06 -3.21 -10.19
C LEU A 181 19.26 -2.25 -10.19
N LYS A 182 19.57 -1.62 -11.33
CA LYS A 182 20.64 -0.64 -11.41
C LYS A 182 20.35 0.58 -10.53
N ILE A 183 19.10 1.05 -10.53
CA ILE A 183 18.68 2.17 -9.69
C ILE A 183 18.81 1.80 -8.21
N TYR A 184 18.35 0.61 -7.81
CA TYR A 184 18.50 0.14 -6.42
C TYR A 184 19.97 0.08 -6.01
N LYS A 185 20.85 -0.45 -6.87
CA LYS A 185 22.30 -0.51 -6.59
C LYS A 185 22.90 0.89 -6.40
N GLU A 186 22.55 1.84 -7.26
CA GLU A 186 23.02 3.22 -7.17
C GLU A 186 22.56 3.88 -5.85
N GLU A 187 21.31 3.66 -5.44
CA GLU A 187 20.76 4.23 -4.20
C GLU A 187 21.32 3.57 -2.93
N LEU A 188 21.49 2.25 -2.91
CA LEU A 188 22.13 1.56 -1.78
C LEU A 188 23.59 1.98 -1.62
N ASN A 189 24.34 2.10 -2.72
CA ASN A 189 25.71 2.63 -2.70
C ASN A 189 25.77 4.09 -2.22
N TYR A 190 24.78 4.90 -2.58
CA TYR A 190 24.67 6.27 -2.06
C TYR A 190 24.44 6.27 -0.54
N CYS A 191 23.53 5.43 -0.04
CA CYS A 191 23.30 5.30 1.40
C CYS A 191 24.57 4.85 2.14
N ASP A 192 25.28 3.85 1.64
CA ASP A 192 26.56 3.41 2.21
C ASP A 192 27.58 4.55 2.25
N SER A 193 27.74 5.27 1.14
CA SER A 193 28.68 6.38 1.04
C SER A 193 28.33 7.52 2.00
N LEU A 194 27.04 7.84 2.13
CA LEU A 194 26.58 8.86 3.08
C LEU A 194 26.83 8.43 4.53
N ILE A 195 26.46 7.21 4.90
CA ILE A 195 26.68 6.68 6.26
C ILE A 195 28.18 6.68 6.60
N LYS A 196 29.03 6.25 5.67
CA LYS A 196 30.47 6.28 5.84
C LYS A 196 31.01 7.71 6.03
N LYS A 197 30.56 8.66 5.22
CA LYS A 197 30.88 10.10 5.38
C LYS A 197 30.46 10.62 6.75
N LEU A 198 29.24 10.27 7.22
CA LEU A 198 28.74 10.70 8.53
C LEU A 198 29.61 10.16 9.67
N LYS A 199 30.14 8.95 9.53
CA LYS A 199 31.08 8.38 10.51
C LYS A 199 32.46 9.04 10.46
N GLU A 200 33.02 9.23 9.26
CA GLU A 200 34.39 9.75 9.09
C GLU A 200 34.47 11.25 9.42
N ASP A 201 33.52 12.07 8.96
CA ASP A 201 33.58 13.52 9.07
C ASP A 201 32.95 14.06 10.37
N TYR A 202 31.98 13.33 10.96
CA TYR A 202 31.18 13.81 12.09
C TYR A 202 31.17 12.87 13.30
N GLU A 203 31.93 11.77 13.27
CA GLU A 203 31.95 10.74 14.33
C GLU A 203 30.52 10.24 14.67
N PHE A 204 29.65 10.14 13.66
CA PHE A 204 28.30 9.66 13.82
C PHE A 204 28.17 8.23 13.31
N GLU A 205 27.91 7.28 14.19
CA GLU A 205 27.62 5.90 13.85
C GLU A 205 26.11 5.72 13.69
N ALA A 206 25.63 5.58 12.46
CA ALA A 206 24.24 5.23 12.21
C ALA A 206 23.95 3.81 12.71
N GLU A 207 22.91 3.65 13.50
CA GLU A 207 22.42 2.35 13.98
C GLU A 207 21.46 1.72 12.98
N GLU A 208 20.75 2.55 12.21
CA GLU A 208 19.68 2.11 11.31
C GLU A 208 19.66 2.85 9.97
N LEU A 209 19.39 2.09 8.92
CA LEU A 209 18.97 2.58 7.60
C LEU A 209 17.52 2.10 7.36
N GLU A 210 16.57 3.04 7.25
CA GLU A 210 15.23 2.74 6.75
C GLU A 210 15.18 3.05 5.24
N PHE A 211 14.92 2.03 4.43
CA PHE A 211 14.96 2.14 2.98
C PHE A 211 13.61 1.85 2.35
N GLY A 212 13.02 2.85 1.70
CA GLY A 212 11.79 2.71 0.95
C GLY A 212 12.01 2.06 -0.42
N THR A 213 11.58 0.84 -0.57
CA THR A 213 11.87 0.03 -1.75
C THR A 213 11.09 0.44 -2.98
N GLY A 214 9.84 0.83 -2.81
CA GLY A 214 8.93 1.13 -3.93
C GLY A 214 8.80 -0.02 -4.93
N PHE A 215 8.89 -1.26 -4.50
CA PHE A 215 8.85 -2.45 -5.36
C PHE A 215 7.68 -2.42 -6.34
N PHE A 216 7.97 -2.84 -7.57
CA PHE A 216 6.99 -3.00 -8.62
C PHE A 216 5.98 -4.09 -8.27
N PHE A 217 4.71 -3.82 -8.56
CA PHE A 217 3.64 -4.80 -8.50
C PHE A 217 2.83 -4.75 -9.80
N GLU A 218 2.64 -5.90 -10.44
CA GLU A 218 1.86 -5.97 -11.66
C GLU A 218 0.37 -6.00 -11.35
N TYR A 219 -0.38 -5.07 -11.92
CA TYR A 219 -1.82 -4.95 -11.74
C TYR A 219 -2.63 -5.47 -12.93
N PHE A 220 -1.97 -5.60 -14.09
CA PHE A 220 -2.67 -5.76 -15.34
C PHE A 220 -2.21 -6.99 -16.09
N GLN A 221 -3.13 -7.58 -16.83
CA GLN A 221 -2.82 -8.64 -17.76
C GLN A 221 -1.84 -8.13 -18.83
N PRO A 222 -0.79 -8.87 -19.15
CA PRO A 222 0.13 -8.50 -20.23
C PRO A 222 -0.62 -8.51 -21.57
N LYS A 223 -0.29 -7.56 -22.43
CA LYS A 223 -0.77 -7.61 -23.81
C LYS A 223 0.01 -8.67 -24.57
N ALA A 224 -0.70 -9.56 -25.27
CA ALA A 224 -0.05 -10.50 -26.19
C ALA A 224 0.77 -9.72 -27.23
N LYS A 225 1.98 -10.16 -27.49
CA LYS A 225 2.77 -9.61 -28.59
C LYS A 225 2.18 -10.11 -29.91
N LYS A 226 2.36 -9.32 -30.96
CA LYS A 226 1.84 -9.67 -32.31
C LYS A 226 2.38 -11.04 -32.75
N GLY A 227 1.47 -12.01 -32.91
CA GLY A 227 1.80 -13.37 -33.32
C GLY A 227 2.01 -14.38 -32.18
N GLU A 228 1.92 -13.96 -30.92
CA GLU A 228 1.90 -14.85 -29.77
C GLU A 228 0.44 -15.15 -29.34
N ALA A 229 0.20 -16.37 -28.84
CA ALA A 229 -1.08 -16.72 -28.25
C ALA A 229 -1.29 -15.90 -26.95
N GLU A 230 -2.52 -15.48 -26.68
CA GLU A 230 -2.86 -14.87 -25.40
C GLU A 230 -2.68 -15.92 -24.28
N MET A 231 -1.95 -15.53 -23.25
CA MET A 231 -1.78 -16.33 -22.04
C MET A 231 -3.08 -16.33 -21.23
N SER A 232 -3.42 -17.43 -20.57
CA SER A 232 -4.55 -17.43 -19.65
C SER A 232 -4.33 -16.48 -18.49
N GLN A 233 -5.41 -16.06 -17.84
CA GLN A 233 -5.29 -15.18 -16.65
C GLN A 233 -4.50 -15.87 -15.53
N GLU A 234 -4.70 -17.18 -15.31
CA GLU A 234 -4.00 -17.96 -14.30
C GLU A 234 -2.50 -18.05 -14.58
N GLU A 235 -2.11 -18.32 -15.82
CA GLU A 235 -0.69 -18.39 -16.21
C GLU A 235 -0.02 -17.02 -16.07
N SER A 236 -0.71 -15.95 -16.47
CA SER A 236 -0.24 -14.58 -16.36
C SER A 236 -0.06 -14.16 -14.90
N GLU A 237 -1.01 -14.50 -14.05
CA GLU A 237 -0.93 -14.22 -12.60
C GLU A 237 0.20 -15.02 -11.93
N ALA A 238 0.38 -16.29 -12.32
CA ALA A 238 1.48 -17.12 -11.83
C ALA A 238 2.86 -16.61 -12.30
N ASN A 239 2.96 -16.07 -13.50
CA ASN A 239 4.18 -15.44 -14.01
C ASN A 239 4.52 -14.16 -13.22
N ALA A 240 3.54 -13.29 -12.97
CA ALA A 240 3.74 -12.09 -12.18
C ALA A 240 4.28 -12.41 -10.77
N ARG A 241 3.75 -13.46 -10.13
CA ARG A 241 4.24 -13.92 -8.81
C ARG A 241 5.68 -14.43 -8.87
N ARG A 242 6.09 -15.12 -9.95
CA ARG A 242 7.49 -15.54 -10.13
C ARG A 242 8.42 -14.36 -10.31
N GLU A 243 8.01 -13.36 -11.07
CA GLU A 243 8.79 -12.12 -11.24
C GLU A 243 8.96 -11.36 -9.92
N ASP A 244 7.94 -11.37 -9.05
CA ASP A 244 8.04 -10.78 -7.71
C ASP A 244 9.14 -11.45 -6.86
N VAL A 245 9.22 -12.79 -6.89
CA VAL A 245 10.26 -13.54 -6.15
C VAL A 245 11.64 -13.24 -6.73
N ILE A 246 11.80 -13.24 -8.06
CA ILE A 246 13.07 -12.92 -8.72
C ILE A 246 13.52 -11.49 -8.34
N LEU A 247 12.60 -10.51 -8.31
CA LEU A 247 12.93 -9.15 -7.91
C LEU A 247 13.47 -9.10 -6.48
N LEU A 248 12.81 -9.82 -5.55
CA LEU A 248 13.25 -9.88 -4.15
C LEU A 248 14.61 -10.58 -4.00
N GLU A 249 14.84 -11.70 -4.69
CA GLU A 249 16.13 -12.41 -4.66
C GLU A 249 17.27 -11.55 -5.17
N GLU A 250 17.07 -10.83 -6.29
CA GLU A 250 18.08 -9.94 -6.84
C GLU A 250 18.31 -8.71 -5.93
N PHE A 251 17.25 -8.18 -5.31
CA PHE A 251 17.39 -7.10 -4.35
C PHE A 251 18.10 -7.54 -3.06
N SER A 252 17.83 -8.75 -2.56
CA SER A 252 18.54 -9.35 -1.41
C SER A 252 20.05 -9.46 -1.67
N LYS A 253 20.45 -9.82 -2.90
CA LYS A 253 21.88 -9.82 -3.27
C LYS A 253 22.48 -8.42 -3.17
N LEU A 254 21.76 -7.39 -3.63
CA LEU A 254 22.26 -6.00 -3.51
C LEU A 254 22.39 -5.57 -2.04
N LEU A 255 21.47 -5.97 -1.17
CA LEU A 255 21.61 -5.70 0.27
C LEU A 255 22.85 -6.37 0.85
N SER A 256 23.16 -7.60 0.44
CA SER A 256 24.35 -8.31 0.91
C SER A 256 25.69 -7.71 0.42
N GLU A 257 25.65 -6.85 -0.59
CA GLU A 257 26.83 -6.11 -1.09
C GLU A 257 27.10 -4.82 -0.28
N MET A 258 26.21 -4.38 0.60
CA MET A 258 26.37 -3.17 1.40
C MET A 258 27.49 -3.32 2.45
N GLU A 259 28.23 -2.23 2.67
CA GLU A 259 29.25 -2.14 3.74
C GLU A 259 28.60 -1.82 5.11
N PHE A 260 27.40 -1.23 5.10
CA PHE A 260 26.66 -0.90 6.31
C PHE A 260 26.25 -2.18 7.08
N SER A 261 26.64 -2.25 8.35
CA SER A 261 26.39 -3.41 9.22
C SER A 261 25.35 -3.16 10.33
N GLY A 262 24.72 -1.99 10.33
CA GLY A 262 23.64 -1.68 11.24
C GLY A 262 22.32 -2.31 10.79
N ARG A 263 21.23 -1.98 11.47
CA ARG A 263 19.89 -2.49 11.13
C ARG A 263 19.42 -1.91 9.79
N ILE A 264 18.96 -2.76 8.90
CA ILE A 264 18.25 -2.35 7.69
C ILE A 264 16.76 -2.66 7.86
N THR A 265 15.91 -1.64 7.71
CA THR A 265 14.46 -1.77 7.72
C THR A 265 13.92 -1.34 6.36
N LEU A 266 13.12 -2.18 5.72
CA LEU A 266 12.53 -1.89 4.42
C LEU A 266 11.10 -1.36 4.58
N GLU A 267 10.86 -0.15 4.11
CA GLU A 267 9.53 0.43 4.01
C GLU A 267 8.80 -0.12 2.78
N ILE A 268 7.74 -0.89 3.00
CA ILE A 268 6.99 -1.58 1.95
C ILE A 268 5.48 -1.39 2.19
N GLY A 269 4.76 -0.91 1.18
CA GLY A 269 3.30 -0.77 1.24
C GLY A 269 2.61 -1.61 0.16
N ARG A 270 2.53 -1.07 -1.04
CA ARG A 270 1.86 -1.67 -2.22
C ARG A 270 2.19 -3.14 -2.44
N PHE A 271 3.45 -3.48 -2.44
CA PHE A 271 3.94 -4.81 -2.72
C PHE A 271 3.45 -5.86 -1.72
N ILE A 272 3.18 -5.46 -0.48
CA ILE A 272 2.62 -6.33 0.57
C ILE A 272 1.13 -6.59 0.30
N VAL A 273 0.32 -5.54 0.12
CA VAL A 273 -1.15 -5.67 0.24
C VAL A 273 -1.90 -5.72 -1.09
N ALA A 274 -1.28 -5.39 -2.22
CA ALA A 274 -2.01 -5.31 -3.48
C ALA A 274 -2.73 -6.61 -3.84
N SER A 275 -2.08 -7.76 -3.67
CA SER A 275 -2.62 -9.08 -4.05
C SER A 275 -3.74 -9.59 -3.13
N CYS A 276 -3.87 -9.09 -1.90
CA CYS A 276 -4.89 -9.57 -0.97
C CYS A 276 -6.28 -8.99 -1.25
N GLY A 277 -6.38 -7.88 -2.01
CA GLY A 277 -7.64 -7.19 -2.23
C GLY A 277 -8.45 -7.73 -3.38
N ARG A 278 -9.76 -7.78 -3.16
CA ARG A 278 -10.80 -8.08 -4.14
C ARG A 278 -11.86 -7.00 -4.06
N TYR A 279 -12.22 -6.43 -5.20
CA TYR A 279 -13.33 -5.50 -5.32
C TYR A 279 -14.46 -6.13 -6.11
N TYR A 280 -15.67 -6.08 -5.60
CA TYR A 280 -16.86 -6.67 -6.18
C TYR A 280 -17.87 -5.59 -6.55
N THR A 281 -18.43 -5.70 -7.75
CA THR A 281 -19.47 -4.80 -8.25
C THR A 281 -20.43 -5.57 -9.16
N SER A 282 -21.72 -5.25 -9.14
CA SER A 282 -22.76 -5.94 -9.93
C SER A 282 -23.12 -5.18 -11.19
N ILE A 283 -23.38 -5.90 -12.28
CA ILE A 283 -23.95 -5.33 -13.50
C ILE A 283 -25.42 -4.96 -13.22
N VAL A 284 -25.73 -3.67 -13.29
CA VAL A 284 -27.07 -3.12 -13.01
C VAL A 284 -27.82 -2.66 -14.24
N ASP A 285 -27.10 -2.40 -15.35
CA ASP A 285 -27.71 -2.04 -16.63
C ASP A 285 -26.81 -2.48 -17.80
N LYS A 286 -27.42 -2.69 -18.97
CA LYS A 286 -26.71 -3.03 -20.21
C LYS A 286 -27.23 -2.18 -21.35
N LYS A 287 -26.34 -1.72 -22.21
CA LYS A 287 -26.68 -0.90 -23.39
C LYS A 287 -25.85 -1.32 -24.59
N HIS A 288 -26.47 -1.21 -25.75
CA HIS A 288 -25.78 -1.31 -27.03
C HIS A 288 -25.92 0.02 -27.78
N ASN A 289 -24.84 0.75 -27.98
CA ASN A 289 -24.85 2.03 -28.69
C ASN A 289 -23.67 2.08 -29.67
N CYS A 290 -23.95 2.42 -30.94
CA CYS A 290 -22.91 2.60 -31.97
C CYS A 290 -21.94 1.42 -32.04
N ASP A 291 -22.47 0.20 -32.15
CA ASP A 291 -21.72 -1.07 -32.25
C ASP A 291 -20.81 -1.37 -31.03
N ILE A 292 -21.05 -0.73 -29.89
CA ILE A 292 -20.35 -0.97 -28.63
C ILE A 292 -21.34 -1.45 -27.55
N ASP A 293 -20.98 -2.54 -26.89
CA ASP A 293 -21.69 -3.04 -25.73
C ASP A 293 -21.15 -2.37 -24.45
N PHE A 294 -22.06 -1.97 -23.59
CA PHE A 294 -21.78 -1.36 -22.30
C PHE A 294 -22.44 -2.17 -21.18
N CYS A 295 -21.67 -2.48 -20.14
CA CYS A 295 -22.14 -2.97 -18.87
C CYS A 295 -21.97 -1.87 -17.82
N ILE A 296 -23.07 -1.39 -17.26
CA ILE A 296 -23.05 -0.41 -16.18
C ILE A 296 -23.05 -1.17 -14.86
N VAL A 297 -22.14 -0.81 -13.96
CA VAL A 297 -22.04 -1.43 -12.64
C VAL A 297 -22.45 -0.47 -11.52
N ASP A 298 -22.82 -1.02 -10.37
CA ASP A 298 -23.23 -0.26 -9.17
C ASP A 298 -22.08 0.51 -8.49
N GLY A 299 -20.82 0.12 -8.77
CA GLY A 299 -19.62 0.83 -8.37
C GLY A 299 -19.11 1.85 -9.41
N GLY A 300 -17.79 2.04 -9.49
CA GLY A 300 -17.15 2.93 -10.46
C GLY A 300 -15.77 3.39 -10.02
N ILE A 301 -15.19 4.36 -10.75
CA ILE A 301 -13.85 4.92 -10.45
C ILE A 301 -13.79 5.69 -9.13
N HIS A 302 -14.91 6.02 -8.52
CA HIS A 302 -14.97 6.61 -7.18
C HIS A 302 -14.72 5.58 -6.07
N GLN A 303 -14.68 4.30 -6.41
CA GLN A 303 -14.45 3.22 -5.47
C GLN A 303 -13.29 2.31 -5.86
N LEU A 304 -12.89 2.27 -7.15
CA LEU A 304 -11.80 1.43 -7.65
C LEU A 304 -10.85 2.24 -8.52
N ASN A 305 -9.59 2.24 -8.13
CA ASN A 305 -8.50 2.79 -8.92
C ASN A 305 -7.29 1.84 -8.91
N TYR A 306 -6.58 1.77 -10.03
CA TYR A 306 -5.32 1.04 -10.14
C TYR A 306 -4.21 2.00 -10.56
N PHE A 307 -3.07 1.92 -9.88
CA PHE A 307 -1.90 2.70 -10.26
C PHE A 307 -1.52 2.47 -11.72
N GLY A 308 -1.41 3.55 -12.47
CA GLY A 308 -1.05 3.49 -13.89
C GLY A 308 -2.15 3.00 -14.83
N GLN A 309 -3.42 2.92 -14.37
CA GLN A 309 -4.56 2.75 -15.27
C GLN A 309 -4.68 3.97 -16.17
N MET A 310 -4.63 3.75 -17.49
CA MET A 310 -4.72 4.81 -18.48
C MET A 310 -6.03 4.68 -19.26
N MET A 311 -6.95 5.62 -19.08
CA MET A 311 -8.21 5.72 -19.85
C MET A 311 -8.96 4.39 -19.96
N ALA A 312 -8.93 3.55 -18.94
CA ALA A 312 -9.51 2.20 -18.91
C ALA A 312 -8.96 1.21 -19.97
N MET A 313 -7.77 1.47 -20.53
CA MET A 313 -7.18 0.68 -21.61
C MET A 313 -6.40 -0.55 -21.14
N LYS A 314 -6.05 -0.62 -19.85
CA LYS A 314 -5.40 -1.77 -19.26
C LYS A 314 -6.44 -2.68 -18.61
N LYS A 315 -6.26 -3.99 -18.74
CA LYS A 315 -7.17 -4.99 -18.19
C LYS A 315 -6.60 -5.54 -16.88
N PRO A 316 -7.22 -5.28 -15.72
CA PRO A 316 -6.84 -5.96 -14.48
C PRO A 316 -7.22 -7.44 -14.55
N TRP A 317 -6.68 -8.27 -13.65
CA TRP A 317 -7.22 -9.62 -13.48
C TRP A 317 -8.60 -9.56 -12.84
N TYR A 318 -9.54 -10.38 -13.34
CA TYR A 318 -10.93 -10.34 -12.91
C TYR A 318 -11.58 -11.71 -13.00
N ARG A 319 -12.73 -11.86 -12.36
CA ARG A 319 -13.67 -12.97 -12.56
C ARG A 319 -15.07 -12.40 -12.76
N GLN A 320 -15.88 -13.10 -13.57
CA GLN A 320 -17.30 -12.87 -13.72
C GLN A 320 -18.03 -14.00 -12.99
N LEU A 321 -18.81 -13.67 -11.98
CA LEU A 321 -19.59 -14.60 -11.19
C LEU A 321 -21.05 -14.50 -11.61
N LYS A 322 -21.60 -15.60 -12.14
CA LYS A 322 -22.99 -15.69 -12.55
C LYS A 322 -23.91 -15.92 -11.35
N SER A 323 -25.18 -15.53 -11.51
CA SER A 323 -26.21 -15.81 -10.51
C SER A 323 -26.39 -17.31 -10.23
N ASN A 324 -26.17 -18.19 -11.22
CA ASN A 324 -26.24 -19.65 -11.09
C ASN A 324 -25.01 -20.27 -10.41
N GLY A 325 -23.98 -19.47 -10.07
CA GLY A 325 -22.76 -19.93 -9.41
C GLY A 325 -21.60 -20.24 -10.35
N GLU A 326 -21.78 -20.19 -11.67
CA GLU A 326 -20.67 -20.34 -12.63
C GLU A 326 -19.72 -19.14 -12.55
N ILE A 327 -18.42 -19.40 -12.74
CA ILE A 327 -17.36 -18.40 -12.71
C ILE A 327 -16.59 -18.45 -14.02
N TYR A 328 -16.39 -17.28 -14.62
CA TYR A 328 -15.65 -17.13 -15.88
C TYR A 328 -14.49 -16.13 -15.72
N MET A 329 -13.39 -16.43 -16.40
CA MET A 329 -12.22 -15.54 -16.49
C MET A 329 -11.94 -15.27 -17.97
N GLY A 330 -12.77 -14.43 -18.57
CA GLY A 330 -12.74 -14.13 -20.01
C GLY A 330 -14.07 -14.40 -20.67
N GLY A 331 -14.08 -14.39 -22.00
CA GLY A 331 -15.28 -14.62 -22.81
C GLY A 331 -15.12 -14.09 -24.22
N SER A 332 -16.16 -14.29 -25.03
CA SER A 332 -16.23 -13.80 -26.42
C SER A 332 -16.87 -12.42 -26.55
N ASP A 333 -17.65 -12.01 -25.54
CA ASP A 333 -18.40 -10.76 -25.60
C ASP A 333 -17.54 -9.63 -25.02
N ASN A 334 -17.19 -8.66 -25.85
CA ASN A 334 -16.38 -7.50 -25.40
C ASN A 334 -17.30 -6.34 -25.02
N ALA A 335 -17.28 -5.94 -23.77
CA ALA A 335 -18.05 -4.81 -23.28
C ALA A 335 -17.19 -3.75 -22.60
N ASN A 336 -17.57 -2.49 -22.71
CA ASN A 336 -17.05 -1.43 -21.87
C ASN A 336 -17.75 -1.52 -20.49
N VAL A 337 -16.97 -1.76 -19.43
CA VAL A 337 -17.47 -1.79 -18.06
C VAL A 337 -17.39 -0.37 -17.51
N CYS A 338 -18.54 0.25 -17.30
CA CYS A 338 -18.69 1.62 -16.85
C CYS A 338 -19.31 1.66 -15.45
N GLY A 339 -18.89 2.63 -14.65
CA GLY A 339 -19.45 2.83 -13.32
C GLY A 339 -20.73 3.63 -13.29
N SER A 340 -21.14 4.00 -12.09
CA SER A 340 -22.42 4.67 -11.77
C SER A 340 -22.33 6.20 -11.73
N LEU A 341 -21.18 6.79 -12.07
CA LEU A 341 -20.99 8.24 -12.06
C LEU A 341 -21.46 8.89 -13.37
N CYS A 342 -22.03 10.07 -13.27
CA CYS A 342 -22.42 10.88 -14.43
C CYS A 342 -21.21 11.61 -15.05
N THR A 343 -20.23 10.84 -15.52
CA THR A 343 -19.05 11.35 -16.24
C THR A 343 -18.58 10.30 -17.25
N ILE A 344 -18.13 10.76 -18.42
CA ILE A 344 -17.56 9.91 -19.49
C ILE A 344 -16.28 9.22 -19.03
N ASN A 345 -15.63 9.68 -17.97
CA ASN A 345 -14.41 9.11 -17.43
C ASN A 345 -14.66 7.88 -16.56
N ASP A 346 -15.92 7.62 -16.17
CA ASP A 346 -16.26 6.47 -15.32
C ASP A 346 -16.29 5.17 -16.13
N ASN A 347 -15.15 4.84 -16.69
CA ASN A 347 -14.87 3.58 -17.34
C ASN A 347 -13.84 2.80 -16.53
N LEU A 348 -14.21 1.64 -16.01
CA LEU A 348 -13.30 0.73 -15.29
C LEU A 348 -12.41 -0.02 -16.29
N VAL A 349 -13.01 -0.61 -17.33
CA VAL A 349 -12.28 -1.34 -18.38
C VAL A 349 -12.98 -1.17 -19.72
N LYS A 350 -12.23 -0.84 -20.77
CA LYS A 350 -12.70 -0.84 -22.16
C LYS A 350 -12.44 -2.18 -22.82
N GLY A 351 -13.46 -2.71 -23.52
CA GLY A 351 -13.37 -3.97 -24.23
C GLY A 351 -13.00 -5.15 -23.32
N MET A 352 -13.68 -5.25 -22.19
CA MET A 352 -13.49 -6.36 -21.25
C MET A 352 -14.13 -7.62 -21.81
N PRO A 353 -13.37 -8.74 -21.99
CA PRO A 353 -13.92 -10.00 -22.43
C PRO A 353 -14.84 -10.60 -21.35
N LEU A 354 -16.10 -10.84 -21.68
CA LEU A 354 -17.09 -11.41 -20.76
C LEU A 354 -17.78 -12.61 -21.41
N THR A 355 -18.41 -13.46 -20.60
CA THR A 355 -19.20 -14.58 -21.07
C THR A 355 -20.68 -14.28 -20.87
N ASN A 356 -21.40 -13.95 -21.96
CA ASN A 356 -22.83 -13.66 -21.96
C ASN A 356 -23.25 -12.84 -20.73
N PRO A 357 -22.77 -11.59 -20.55
CA PRO A 357 -23.02 -10.82 -19.35
C PRO A 357 -24.51 -10.55 -19.14
N GLN A 358 -25.00 -10.73 -17.91
CA GLN A 358 -26.40 -10.53 -17.54
C GLN A 358 -26.51 -9.55 -16.39
N LEU A 359 -27.69 -8.97 -16.21
CA LEU A 359 -28.00 -8.18 -15.00
C LEU A 359 -27.81 -9.05 -13.76
N GLN A 360 -27.27 -8.48 -12.71
CA GLN A 360 -26.93 -9.11 -11.43
C GLN A 360 -25.70 -10.07 -11.51
N ASP A 361 -25.03 -10.21 -12.67
CA ASP A 361 -23.71 -10.82 -12.66
C ASP A 361 -22.77 -9.93 -11.85
N ILE A 362 -21.92 -10.56 -11.04
CA ILE A 362 -20.92 -9.86 -10.22
C ILE A 362 -19.58 -9.90 -10.93
N LEU A 363 -18.93 -8.76 -11.04
CA LEU A 363 -17.56 -8.65 -11.50
C LEU A 363 -16.67 -8.50 -10.27
N GLU A 364 -15.71 -9.42 -10.11
CA GLU A 364 -14.63 -9.32 -9.14
C GLU A 364 -13.39 -8.77 -9.82
N PHE A 365 -12.84 -7.70 -9.30
CA PHE A 365 -11.56 -7.13 -9.71
C PHE A 365 -10.49 -7.51 -8.69
N LYS A 366 -9.46 -8.25 -9.13
CA LYS A 366 -8.36 -8.72 -8.29
C LYS A 366 -7.29 -7.63 -8.07
N ASN A 367 -6.37 -7.91 -7.14
CA ASN A 367 -5.22 -7.05 -6.86
C ASN A 367 -5.59 -5.60 -6.47
N SER A 368 -6.73 -5.42 -5.83
CA SER A 368 -7.25 -4.12 -5.40
C SER A 368 -6.97 -3.81 -3.94
N GLY A 369 -5.91 -4.43 -3.36
CA GLY A 369 -5.59 -4.30 -1.94
C GLY A 369 -4.80 -3.05 -1.57
N ALA A 370 -4.15 -2.37 -2.54
CA ALA A 370 -3.30 -1.22 -2.27
C ALA A 370 -3.81 0.05 -2.94
N TYR A 371 -4.14 1.08 -2.15
CA TYR A 371 -4.58 2.41 -2.59
C TYR A 371 -5.89 2.42 -3.40
N SER A 372 -6.36 1.28 -3.90
CA SER A 372 -7.43 1.18 -4.88
C SER A 372 -8.76 1.82 -4.45
N MET A 373 -9.00 1.93 -3.16
CA MET A 373 -10.16 2.60 -2.59
C MET A 373 -9.82 4.00 -2.05
N THR A 374 -8.63 4.19 -1.51
CA THR A 374 -8.26 5.43 -0.79
C THR A 374 -7.75 6.54 -1.71
N GLU A 375 -7.22 6.22 -2.88
CA GLU A 375 -6.80 7.19 -3.90
C GLU A 375 -7.88 7.41 -4.97
N THR A 376 -9.15 7.49 -4.58
CA THR A 376 -10.28 7.67 -5.49
C THR A 376 -11.00 8.98 -5.24
N ALA A 377 -11.86 9.39 -6.17
CA ALA A 377 -12.78 10.53 -6.01
C ALA A 377 -14.01 10.13 -5.17
N ALA A 378 -13.78 9.58 -3.96
CA ALA A 378 -14.74 8.86 -3.15
C ALA A 378 -16.04 9.65 -2.81
N LEU A 379 -15.97 10.99 -2.77
CA LEU A 379 -17.11 11.86 -2.45
C LEU A 379 -17.83 12.40 -3.67
N PHE A 380 -17.35 12.11 -4.90
CA PHE A 380 -17.94 12.64 -6.11
C PHE A 380 -19.37 12.14 -6.32
N LEU A 381 -20.30 13.05 -6.60
CA LEU A 381 -21.74 12.82 -6.71
C LEU A 381 -22.42 12.22 -5.46
N SER A 382 -21.80 12.34 -4.29
CA SER A 382 -22.31 11.77 -3.03
C SER A 382 -22.72 10.29 -3.14
N ARG A 383 -22.00 9.51 -3.97
CA ARG A 383 -22.17 8.06 -4.05
C ARG A 383 -21.59 7.42 -2.81
N ASP A 384 -22.31 6.44 -2.27
CA ASP A 384 -21.92 5.79 -1.03
C ASP A 384 -20.58 5.05 -1.12
N LEU A 385 -19.88 5.01 0.00
CA LEU A 385 -18.66 4.24 0.11
C LEU A 385 -18.98 2.74 0.20
N PRO A 386 -18.15 1.87 -0.40
CA PRO A 386 -18.40 0.43 -0.41
C PRO A 386 -18.24 -0.20 0.98
N LYS A 387 -18.86 -1.36 1.16
CA LYS A 387 -18.59 -2.23 2.31
C LYS A 387 -17.15 -2.72 2.29
N VAL A 388 -16.56 -2.93 3.46
CA VAL A 388 -15.19 -3.44 3.61
C VAL A 388 -15.18 -4.60 4.58
N PHE A 389 -14.58 -5.71 4.14
CA PHE A 389 -14.45 -6.93 4.91
C PHE A 389 -12.98 -7.37 4.96
N LEU A 390 -12.58 -7.96 6.09
CA LEU A 390 -11.43 -8.84 6.18
C LEU A 390 -11.91 -10.29 6.12
N TYR A 391 -11.13 -11.14 5.48
CA TYR A 391 -11.39 -12.57 5.38
C TYR A 391 -10.22 -13.37 5.87
N GLU A 392 -10.49 -14.36 6.69
CA GLU A 392 -9.57 -15.44 7.06
C GLU A 392 -10.27 -16.78 6.88
N LYS A 393 -9.60 -17.74 6.26
CA LYS A 393 -10.15 -19.08 6.03
C LYS A 393 -10.66 -19.74 7.32
N GLU A 394 -9.94 -19.55 8.41
CA GLU A 394 -10.27 -20.15 9.70
C GLU A 394 -11.38 -19.41 10.45
N LYS A 395 -11.46 -18.09 10.33
CA LYS A 395 -12.41 -17.24 11.08
C LYS A 395 -13.60 -16.76 10.27
N GLY A 396 -13.51 -16.83 8.93
CA GLY A 396 -14.52 -16.29 8.02
C GLY A 396 -14.40 -14.79 7.81
N LEU A 397 -15.51 -14.11 7.59
CA LEU A 397 -15.56 -12.65 7.33
C LEU A 397 -15.76 -11.83 8.59
N LYS A 398 -14.96 -10.76 8.68
CA LYS A 398 -15.13 -9.67 9.64
C LYS A 398 -15.48 -8.39 8.88
N MET A 399 -16.63 -7.80 9.17
CA MET A 399 -16.98 -6.48 8.60
C MET A 399 -16.17 -5.40 9.31
N MET A 400 -15.39 -4.64 8.55
CA MET A 400 -14.58 -3.51 9.05
C MET A 400 -15.33 -2.19 8.89
N ARG A 401 -16.07 -2.05 7.81
CA ARG A 401 -16.90 -0.87 7.54
C ARG A 401 -18.13 -1.29 6.74
N ASP A 402 -19.31 -0.91 7.21
CA ASP A 402 -20.53 -1.00 6.42
C ASP A 402 -20.58 0.09 5.35
N ARG A 403 -21.57 0.05 4.50
CA ARG A 403 -21.86 1.10 3.52
C ARG A 403 -22.00 2.45 4.25
N VAL A 404 -21.28 3.45 3.79
CA VAL A 404 -21.36 4.81 4.34
C VAL A 404 -22.09 5.70 3.35
N GLU A 405 -23.13 6.36 3.79
CA GLU A 405 -23.88 7.33 2.99
C GLU A 405 -23.07 8.61 2.86
N ALA A 406 -22.47 8.81 1.67
CA ALA A 406 -21.52 9.90 1.45
C ALA A 406 -22.18 11.29 1.41
N PHE A 407 -23.52 11.38 1.33
CA PHE A 407 -24.18 12.69 1.43
C PHE A 407 -23.96 13.34 2.79
N GLU A 408 -23.86 12.56 3.85
CA GLU A 408 -23.53 13.03 5.22
C GLU A 408 -22.16 13.72 5.31
N LEU A 409 -21.25 13.38 4.37
CA LEU A 409 -19.91 13.97 4.29
C LEU A 409 -19.85 15.19 3.39
N ASN A 410 -20.89 15.42 2.58
CA ASN A 410 -20.96 16.52 1.59
C ASN A 410 -22.00 17.60 1.97
N TYR A 411 -22.61 17.48 3.14
CA TYR A 411 -23.63 18.40 3.61
C TYR A 411 -23.35 18.91 5.03
#